data_840c12eff81911ae53a7f176b5b13454
#
_entry.id   840c12eff81911ae53a7f176b5b13454
#
_cell.length_a   1.000
_cell.length_b   1.000
_cell.length_c   1.000
_cell.angle_alpha   90.00
_cell.angle_beta   90.00
_cell.angle_gamma   90.00
#
_symmetry.space_group_name_H-M   'P 1'
#
loop_
_entity.id
_entity.type
_entity.pdbx_description
1 polymer ?
#
loop_
_entity_poly.entity_id
_entity_poly.type
_entity_poly.pdbx_seq_one_letter_code
_entity_poly.pdbx_strand_id
1 'polypeptide(L)'
;MAAHQVNVYFWLIDTIASGRLTREDIDRRWAHCRYNDNGEEKFPERKFHRYKDEIQEIFDVEIRCMRNRGNYYYIDNKDDISGGFTRKWLLNAMAVHSMLDQAQDITD
;
A
#
# COMPACT_ATOMS: atom_id res chain seq x y z
N MET A 1 -0.69 -8.79 -12.78
CA MET A 1 -1.05 -7.64 -11.93
C MET A 1 -0.63 -6.37 -12.63
N ALA A 2 -1.49 -5.39 -12.69
CA ALA A 2 -1.19 -4.13 -13.37
C ALA A 2 -0.16 -3.31 -12.60
N ALA A 3 0.77 -2.68 -13.32
CA ALA A 3 1.81 -1.84 -12.73
C ALA A 3 1.22 -0.72 -11.85
N HIS A 4 0.16 -0.10 -12.33
CA HIS A 4 -0.53 0.96 -11.58
C HIS A 4 -1.06 0.45 -10.24
N GLN A 5 -1.65 -0.73 -10.22
CA GLN A 5 -2.19 -1.32 -8.99
C GLN A 5 -1.09 -1.59 -7.97
N VAL A 6 0.07 -2.10 -8.41
CA VAL A 6 1.21 -2.35 -7.54
C VAL A 6 1.74 -1.05 -6.95
N ASN A 7 1.78 0.02 -7.76
CA ASN A 7 2.19 1.33 -7.28
C ASN A 7 1.25 1.85 -6.18
N VAL A 8 -0.05 1.61 -6.32
CA VAL A 8 -1.01 2.00 -5.29
C VAL A 8 -0.82 1.17 -4.02
N TYR A 9 -0.50 -0.12 -4.14
CA TYR A 9 -0.17 -0.95 -2.98
C TYR A 9 1.01 -0.36 -2.21
N PHE A 10 2.10 -0.02 -2.89
CA PHE A 10 3.27 0.56 -2.24
C PHE A 10 2.94 1.90 -1.60
N TRP A 11 2.15 2.71 -2.28
CA TRP A 11 1.70 3.99 -1.73
C TRP A 11 0.91 3.79 -0.44
N LEU A 12 -0.01 2.83 -0.40
CA LEU A 12 -0.80 2.53 0.79
C LEU A 12 0.07 2.04 1.94
N ILE A 13 0.99 1.12 1.67
CA ILE A 13 1.90 0.59 2.67
C ILE A 13 2.73 1.71 3.26
N ASP A 14 3.34 2.52 2.41
CA ASP A 14 4.19 3.63 2.82
C ASP A 14 3.40 4.66 3.62
N THR A 15 2.19 4.97 3.18
CA THR A 15 1.31 5.92 3.84
C THR A 15 0.92 5.44 5.23
N ILE A 16 0.47 4.20 5.35
CA ILE A 16 0.06 3.62 6.62
C ILE A 16 1.26 3.45 7.56
N ALA A 17 2.42 3.09 7.01
CA ALA A 17 3.65 2.92 7.80
C ALA A 17 4.21 4.24 8.32
N SER A 18 3.85 5.36 7.71
CA SER A 18 4.37 6.67 8.11
C SER A 18 3.86 7.13 9.48
N GLY A 19 2.77 6.54 9.98
CA GLY A 19 2.22 6.89 11.27
C GLY A 19 0.85 6.32 11.48
N ARG A 20 0.14 6.89 12.44
CA ARG A 20 -1.22 6.49 12.78
C ARG A 20 -2.18 7.37 12.00
N LEU A 21 -2.81 6.82 10.99
CA LEU A 21 -3.68 7.58 10.10
C LEU A 21 -5.12 7.09 10.20
N THR A 22 -6.04 8.03 10.34
CA THR A 22 -7.47 7.73 10.20
C THR A 22 -7.78 7.50 8.71
N ARG A 23 -8.97 6.96 8.46
CA ARG A 23 -9.43 6.80 7.07
C ARG A 23 -9.51 8.15 6.36
N GLU A 24 -9.90 9.20 7.08
CA GLU A 24 -9.96 10.56 6.53
C GLU A 24 -8.57 11.08 6.15
N ASP A 25 -7.57 10.78 6.97
CA ASP A 25 -6.19 11.17 6.67
C ASP A 25 -5.70 10.48 5.39
N ILE A 26 -6.03 9.20 5.23
CA ILE A 26 -5.68 8.43 4.04
C ILE A 26 -6.39 9.02 2.83
N ASP A 27 -7.66 9.37 2.96
CA ASP A 27 -8.44 9.98 1.88
C ASP A 27 -7.83 11.31 1.43
N ARG A 28 -7.43 12.16 2.38
CA ARG A 28 -6.81 13.45 2.06
C ARG A 28 -5.49 13.27 1.32
N ARG A 29 -4.69 12.31 1.74
CA ARG A 29 -3.42 12.01 1.05
C ARG A 29 -3.65 11.42 -0.32
N TRP A 30 -4.68 10.61 -0.48
CA TRP A 30 -5.05 10.04 -1.77
C TRP A 30 -5.45 11.13 -2.75
N ALA A 31 -6.18 12.15 -2.30
CA ALA A 31 -6.60 13.26 -3.15
C ALA A 31 -5.41 13.98 -3.80
N HIS A 32 -4.24 13.94 -3.17
CA HIS A 32 -3.01 14.55 -3.69
C HIS A 32 -2.01 13.53 -4.21
N CYS A 33 -2.40 12.26 -4.30
CA CYS A 33 -1.51 11.20 -4.72
C CYS A 33 -1.32 11.22 -6.24
N ARG A 34 -0.07 11.02 -6.67
CA ARG A 34 0.26 10.98 -8.09
C ARG A 34 -0.39 9.82 -8.82
N TYR A 35 -0.80 8.78 -8.10
CA TYR A 35 -1.44 7.60 -8.68
C TYR A 35 -2.96 7.72 -8.72
N ASN A 36 -3.51 8.83 -8.26
CA ASN A 36 -4.94 9.12 -8.29
C ASN A 36 -5.30 9.74 -9.64
N ASP A 37 -5.36 8.91 -10.67
CA ASP A 37 -5.55 9.36 -12.04
C ASP A 37 -6.95 9.91 -12.30
N ASN A 38 -7.93 9.47 -11.52
CA ASN A 38 -9.32 9.87 -11.71
C ASN A 38 -9.71 11.11 -10.91
N GLY A 39 -8.78 11.70 -10.17
CA GLY A 39 -9.05 12.88 -9.35
C GLY A 39 -10.04 12.62 -8.23
N GLU A 40 -10.00 11.44 -7.65
CA GLU A 40 -10.92 11.07 -6.57
C GLU A 40 -10.62 11.88 -5.32
N GLU A 41 -11.67 12.38 -4.67
CA GLU A 41 -11.51 13.14 -3.42
C GLU A 41 -11.25 12.23 -2.23
N LYS A 42 -11.69 10.97 -2.33
CA LYS A 42 -11.55 9.97 -1.29
C LYS A 42 -11.09 8.65 -1.92
N PHE A 43 -10.35 7.87 -1.18
CA PHE A 43 -10.04 6.51 -1.60
C PHE A 43 -11.32 5.68 -1.53
N PRO A 44 -11.78 5.06 -2.64
CA PRO A 44 -13.04 4.30 -2.62
C PRO A 44 -13.02 3.21 -1.55
N GLU A 45 -14.08 3.12 -0.77
CA GLU A 45 -14.12 2.25 0.40
C GLU A 45 -13.93 0.78 0.03
N ARG A 46 -14.65 0.30 -0.99
CA ARG A 46 -14.51 -1.10 -1.44
C ARG A 46 -13.10 -1.39 -1.93
N LYS A 47 -12.52 -0.45 -2.65
CA LYS A 47 -11.16 -0.55 -3.18
C LYS A 47 -10.15 -0.56 -2.02
N PHE A 48 -10.37 0.26 -1.01
CA PHE A 48 -9.51 0.33 0.16
C PHE A 48 -9.46 -1.02 0.89
N HIS A 49 -10.62 -1.61 1.17
CA HIS A 49 -10.68 -2.89 1.87
C HIS A 49 -10.10 -4.01 1.03
N ARG A 50 -10.38 -4.03 -0.25
CA ARG A 50 -9.82 -5.03 -1.17
C ARG A 50 -8.31 -4.92 -1.24
N TYR A 51 -7.78 -3.70 -1.41
CA TYR A 51 -6.34 -3.49 -1.50
C TYR A 51 -5.64 -3.81 -0.19
N LYS A 52 -6.26 -3.47 0.93
CA LYS A 52 -5.74 -3.80 2.25
C LYS A 52 -5.58 -5.32 2.40
N ASP A 53 -6.61 -6.06 2.04
CA ASP A 53 -6.58 -7.53 2.14
C ASP A 53 -5.56 -8.12 1.18
N GLU A 54 -5.48 -7.63 -0.03
CA GLU A 54 -4.51 -8.08 -1.03
C GLU A 54 -3.07 -7.79 -0.59
N ILE A 55 -2.83 -6.63 -0.02
CA ILE A 55 -1.52 -6.25 0.52
C ILE A 55 -1.09 -7.22 1.61
N GLN A 56 -1.98 -7.52 2.53
CA GLN A 56 -1.69 -8.46 3.62
C GLN A 56 -1.35 -9.84 3.09
N GLU A 57 -2.05 -10.28 2.06
CA GLU A 57 -1.82 -11.59 1.46
C GLU A 57 -0.54 -11.64 0.65
N ILE A 58 -0.29 -10.63 -0.18
CA ILE A 58 0.84 -10.62 -1.12
C ILE A 58 2.16 -10.30 -0.42
N PHE A 59 2.15 -9.32 0.47
CA PHE A 59 3.37 -8.76 1.05
C PHE A 59 3.59 -9.15 2.52
N ASP A 60 2.70 -9.95 3.09
CA ASP A 60 2.79 -10.39 4.48
C ASP A 60 2.87 -9.22 5.46
N VAL A 61 2.18 -8.14 5.15
CA VAL A 61 2.07 -6.95 5.98
C VAL A 61 0.77 -7.01 6.76
N GLU A 62 0.84 -6.84 8.07
CA GLU A 62 -0.34 -6.86 8.93
C GLU A 62 -0.88 -5.45 9.12
N ILE A 63 -1.97 -5.13 8.43
CA ILE A 63 -2.64 -3.83 8.55
C ILE A 63 -3.78 -3.99 9.54
N ARG A 64 -3.70 -3.23 10.63
CA ARG A 64 -4.69 -3.26 11.71
C ARG A 64 -5.37 -1.92 11.85
N CYS A 65 -6.55 -1.92 12.45
CA CYS A 65 -7.29 -0.71 12.77
C CYS A 65 -7.50 -0.64 14.27
N MET A 66 -7.02 0.42 14.91
CA MET A 66 -7.24 0.63 16.34
C MET A 66 -8.49 1.46 16.54
N ARG A 67 -9.51 0.87 17.15
CA ARG A 67 -10.82 1.50 17.31
C ARG A 67 -10.96 2.34 18.57
N ASN A 68 -10.06 2.17 19.54
CA ASN A 68 -10.21 2.79 20.86
C ASN A 68 -9.90 4.29 20.88
N ARG A 69 -9.20 4.80 19.86
CA ARG A 69 -8.76 6.20 19.82
C ARG A 69 -8.91 6.79 18.41
N GLY A 70 -10.12 6.65 17.84
CA GLY A 70 -10.44 7.32 16.58
C GLY A 70 -10.22 6.52 15.32
N ASN A 71 -10.24 5.20 15.37
CA ASN A 71 -10.22 4.33 14.19
C ASN A 71 -9.06 4.64 13.24
N TYR A 72 -7.84 4.60 13.74
CA TYR A 72 -6.68 4.79 12.86
C TYR A 72 -6.05 3.46 12.48
N TYR A 73 -5.45 3.45 11.29
CA TYR A 73 -4.77 2.29 10.72
C TYR A 73 -3.28 2.33 11.03
N TYR A 74 -2.68 1.15 11.19
CA TYR A 74 -1.26 1.02 11.44
C TYR A 74 -0.78 -0.35 10.95
N ILE A 75 0.53 -0.50 10.81
CA ILE A 75 1.14 -1.78 10.46
C ILE A 75 1.64 -2.44 11.73
N ASP A 76 1.04 -3.58 12.06
CA ASP A 76 1.30 -4.28 13.33
C ASP A 76 2.69 -4.91 13.36
N ASN A 77 3.15 -5.45 12.24
CA ASN A 77 4.48 -6.03 12.14
C ASN A 77 5.53 -5.06 11.62
N LYS A 78 5.35 -3.77 11.90
CA LYS A 78 6.26 -2.71 11.46
C LYS A 78 7.69 -2.91 11.97
N ASP A 79 7.86 -3.45 13.17
CA ASP A 79 9.17 -3.69 13.75
C ASP A 79 9.95 -4.74 12.97
N ASP A 80 9.26 -5.74 12.43
CA ASP A 80 9.87 -6.73 11.55
C ASP A 80 10.26 -6.14 10.21
N ILE A 81 9.57 -5.08 9.81
CA ILE A 81 9.76 -4.42 8.52
C ILE A 81 10.77 -3.26 8.64
N SER A 82 10.85 -2.59 9.81
CA SER A 82 11.73 -1.44 10.02
C SER A 82 13.16 -1.87 10.33
N GLY A 83 14.08 -0.90 10.46
CA GLY A 83 15.48 -1.18 10.77
C GLY A 83 16.25 -1.79 9.60
N GLY A 84 15.95 -1.35 8.38
CA GLY A 84 16.59 -1.87 7.17
C GLY A 84 15.79 -2.95 6.48
N PHE A 85 14.93 -3.65 7.22
CA PHE A 85 14.09 -4.70 6.65
C PHE A 85 13.02 -4.11 5.72
N THR A 86 12.44 -2.97 6.08
CA THR A 86 11.43 -2.31 5.25
C THR A 86 11.98 -2.01 3.85
N ARG A 87 13.17 -1.43 3.81
CA ARG A 87 13.79 -1.08 2.53
C ARG A 87 14.08 -2.33 1.71
N LYS A 88 14.63 -3.36 2.35
CA LYS A 88 14.95 -4.62 1.70
C LYS A 88 13.68 -5.29 1.18
N TRP A 89 12.63 -5.28 1.98
CA TRP A 89 11.35 -5.85 1.64
C TRP A 89 10.72 -5.12 0.44
N LEU A 90 10.75 -3.78 0.45
CA LEU A 90 10.27 -2.98 -0.67
C LEU A 90 11.07 -3.24 -1.94
N LEU A 91 12.38 -3.37 -1.82
CA LEU A 91 13.24 -3.67 -2.97
C LEU A 91 12.93 -5.05 -3.56
N ASN A 92 12.68 -6.03 -2.70
CA ASN A 92 12.28 -7.36 -3.15
C ASN A 92 10.94 -7.33 -3.89
N ALA A 93 9.99 -6.59 -3.36
CA ALA A 93 8.68 -6.45 -4.00
C ALA A 93 8.79 -5.72 -5.33
N MET A 94 9.62 -4.68 -5.39
CA MET A 94 9.89 -3.96 -6.64
C MET A 94 10.61 -4.83 -7.66
N ALA A 95 11.51 -5.69 -7.21
CA ALA A 95 12.22 -6.62 -8.11
C ALA A 95 11.24 -7.61 -8.74
N VAL A 96 10.31 -8.14 -7.95
CA VAL A 96 9.28 -9.05 -8.47
C VAL A 96 8.40 -8.30 -9.50
N HIS A 97 8.03 -7.07 -9.19
CA HIS A 97 7.25 -6.24 -10.11
C HIS A 97 8.01 -6.00 -11.42
N SER A 98 9.29 -5.68 -11.35
CA SER A 98 10.12 -5.48 -12.54
C SER A 98 10.22 -6.73 -13.38
N MET A 99 10.34 -7.89 -12.75
CA MET A 99 10.37 -9.17 -13.45
C MET A 99 9.07 -9.44 -14.20
N LEU A 100 7.94 -9.12 -13.59
CA LEU A 100 6.64 -9.28 -14.23
C LEU A 100 6.49 -8.35 -15.43
N ASP A 101 6.97 -7.12 -15.32
CA ASP A 101 6.95 -6.16 -16.43
C ASP A 101 7.83 -6.65 -17.59
N GLN A 102 9.01 -7.16 -17.28
CA GLN A 102 9.91 -7.70 -18.30
C GLN A 102 9.30 -8.91 -19.00
N ALA A 103 8.62 -9.77 -18.25
CA ALA A 103 7.95 -10.93 -18.83
C ALA A 103 6.84 -10.50 -19.77
N GLN A 104 6.14 -9.43 -19.49
CA GLN A 104 5.12 -8.88 -20.37
C GLN A 104 5.73 -8.31 -21.65
N ASP A 105 6.86 -7.62 -21.53
CA ASP A 105 7.57 -7.07 -22.68
C ASP A 105 8.08 -8.15 -23.62
N ILE A 106 8.50 -9.26 -23.07
CA ILE A 106 9.04 -10.38 -23.87
C ILE A 106 7.94 -11.08 -24.69
N THR A 107 6.70 -11.04 -24.22
CA THR A 107 5.60 -11.72 -24.91
C THR A 107 5.05 -10.92 -26.08
N ASP A 108 5.49 -9.72 -26.28
CA ASP A 108 5.16 -8.94 -27.46
C ASP A 108 6.03 -9.37 -28.63
#